data_1cd37117a4e9cbfbf02de0681aa323e3
#
_entry.id   1cd37117a4e9cbfbf02de0681aa323e3
#
_cell.length_a   1.000
_cell.length_b   1.000
_cell.length_c   1.000
_cell.angle_alpha   90.00
_cell.angle_beta   90.00
_cell.angle_gamma   90.00
#
_symmetry.space_group_name_H-M   'P 1'
#
loop_
_entity.id
_entity.type
_entity.pdbx_description
1 polymer ?
#
loop_
_entity_poly.entity_id
_entity_poly.type
_entity_poly.pdbx_seq_one_letter_code
_entity_poly.pdbx_strand_id
1 'polypeptide(L)'
;MLKMSHLSKVYRTHLIETHALRDFHIEVKQGEFVTVTGPSGSGKTSFLNVAGLLEDFTDGEYLLDGASVKGLDDNQRSRLRNEKLGFIFQGFNLIPDLNLFDNVDVPLRYRGYGKAERKERIEDALAQVGLASRQKHYPAELSGGQQQRVAIARALAGSPKLLLADEPTGNLDTQMARGVMELLEAINAKGTTILMVTHDPELAVRAQRNVHIIDGQVSDLVRRTPSLVSPVNTSHDVAQAA
;
A
#
# COMPACT_ATOMS: atom_id res chain seq x y z
N MET A 1 -7.07 -6.09 -10.96
CA MET A 1 -5.96 -6.38 -10.04
C MET A 1 -6.42 -7.19 -8.84
N LEU A 2 -7.36 -6.68 -8.05
CA LEU A 2 -7.98 -7.36 -6.90
C LEU A 2 -9.50 -7.34 -7.09
N LYS A 3 -10.17 -8.49 -6.88
CA LYS A 3 -11.63 -8.57 -6.89
C LYS A 3 -12.10 -9.49 -5.78
N MET A 4 -12.96 -8.99 -4.93
CA MET A 4 -13.64 -9.76 -3.89
C MET A 4 -15.14 -9.70 -4.16
N SER A 5 -15.82 -10.85 -4.05
CA SER A 5 -17.27 -10.98 -4.30
C SER A 5 -17.88 -11.84 -3.22
N HIS A 6 -18.95 -11.34 -2.58
CA HIS A 6 -19.66 -12.01 -1.48
C HIS A 6 -18.73 -12.48 -0.36
N LEU A 7 -17.62 -11.74 -0.12
CA LEU A 7 -16.59 -12.16 0.81
C LEU A 7 -17.04 -11.92 2.25
N SER A 8 -16.90 -12.95 3.08
CA SER A 8 -17.21 -12.90 4.50
C SER A 8 -15.99 -13.31 5.33
N LYS A 9 -15.77 -12.60 6.44
CA LYS A 9 -14.78 -12.97 7.46
C LYS A 9 -15.41 -13.01 8.82
N VAL A 10 -15.40 -14.20 9.45
CA VAL A 10 -15.96 -14.44 10.78
C VAL A 10 -14.87 -14.93 11.70
N TYR A 11 -14.63 -14.22 12.79
CA TYR A 11 -13.79 -14.69 13.88
C TYR A 11 -14.67 -15.41 14.91
N ARG A 12 -14.28 -16.63 15.24
CA ARG A 12 -15.00 -17.48 16.20
C ARG A 12 -14.14 -17.75 17.42
N THR A 13 -14.67 -17.43 18.58
CA THR A 13 -14.16 -17.87 19.87
C THR A 13 -15.18 -18.83 20.48
N HIS A 14 -14.85 -19.46 21.60
CA HIS A 14 -15.80 -20.36 22.30
C HIS A 14 -17.12 -19.71 22.75
N LEU A 15 -17.15 -18.35 22.81
CA LEU A 15 -18.28 -17.59 23.37
C LEU A 15 -18.89 -16.58 22.40
N ILE A 16 -18.14 -16.15 21.38
CA ILE A 16 -18.55 -15.01 20.54
C ILE A 16 -18.17 -15.27 19.09
N GLU A 17 -19.08 -14.94 18.19
CA GLU A 17 -18.82 -14.76 16.76
C GLU A 17 -18.75 -13.28 16.42
N THR A 18 -17.68 -12.87 15.76
CA THR A 18 -17.51 -11.50 15.25
C THR A 18 -17.44 -11.53 13.74
N HIS A 19 -18.45 -10.97 13.10
CA HIS A 19 -18.50 -10.83 11.64
C HIS A 19 -17.74 -9.56 11.23
N ALA A 20 -16.47 -9.70 10.90
CA ALA A 20 -15.62 -8.58 10.53
C ALA A 20 -15.84 -8.08 9.09
N LEU A 21 -16.16 -9.00 8.17
CA LEU A 21 -16.60 -8.67 6.81
C LEU A 21 -17.89 -9.43 6.51
N ARG A 22 -18.85 -8.75 5.85
CA ARG A 22 -20.20 -9.28 5.58
C ARG A 22 -20.58 -8.95 4.16
N ASP A 23 -20.75 -9.98 3.33
CA ASP A 23 -21.12 -9.80 1.92
C ASP A 23 -20.31 -8.69 1.23
N PHE A 24 -19.00 -8.72 1.45
CA PHE A 24 -18.09 -7.66 1.09
C PHE A 24 -17.74 -7.73 -0.39
N HIS A 25 -17.93 -6.60 -1.10
CA HIS A 25 -17.66 -6.50 -2.54
C HIS A 25 -16.71 -5.35 -2.81
N ILE A 26 -15.59 -5.63 -3.47
CA ILE A 26 -14.68 -4.61 -3.97
C ILE A 26 -13.97 -5.10 -5.22
N GLU A 27 -13.75 -4.20 -6.17
CA GLU A 27 -12.87 -4.42 -7.31
C GLU A 27 -11.88 -3.27 -7.39
N VAL A 28 -10.59 -3.60 -7.44
CA VAL A 28 -9.48 -2.64 -7.66
C VAL A 28 -8.83 -2.97 -8.99
N LYS A 29 -8.82 -2.01 -9.90
CA LYS A 29 -8.23 -2.16 -11.23
C LYS A 29 -6.72 -2.00 -11.16
N GLN A 30 -6.02 -2.52 -12.16
CA GLN A 30 -4.58 -2.31 -12.29
C GLN A 30 -4.27 -0.82 -12.47
N GLY A 31 -3.26 -0.32 -11.74
CA GLY A 31 -2.86 1.08 -11.76
C GLY A 31 -3.79 2.02 -10.97
N GLU A 32 -4.86 1.52 -10.36
CA GLU A 32 -5.78 2.34 -9.56
C GLU A 32 -5.17 2.63 -8.18
N PHE A 33 -5.34 3.86 -7.70
CA PHE A 33 -5.09 4.23 -6.30
C PHE A 33 -6.44 4.33 -5.58
N VAL A 34 -6.66 3.42 -4.65
CA VAL A 34 -7.89 3.32 -3.86
C VAL A 34 -7.57 3.56 -2.39
N THR A 35 -8.32 4.43 -1.75
CA THR A 35 -8.33 4.57 -0.30
C THR A 35 -9.54 3.87 0.30
N VAL A 36 -9.36 3.35 1.50
CA VAL A 36 -10.40 2.72 2.31
C VAL A 36 -10.49 3.45 3.63
N THR A 37 -11.68 3.99 3.91
CA THR A 37 -11.98 4.75 5.12
C THR A 37 -13.11 4.08 5.90
N GLY A 38 -13.35 4.53 7.13
CA GLY A 38 -14.44 4.06 7.97
C GLY A 38 -14.10 4.19 9.46
N PRO A 39 -15.10 4.09 10.36
CA PRO A 39 -14.90 4.21 11.81
C PRO A 39 -14.00 3.07 12.35
N SER A 40 -13.52 3.26 13.59
CA SER A 40 -12.79 2.19 14.28
C SER A 40 -13.68 0.95 14.41
N GLY A 41 -13.11 -0.24 14.23
CA GLY A 41 -13.87 -1.50 14.30
C GLY A 41 -14.73 -1.82 13.08
N SER A 42 -14.75 -0.99 12.03
CA SER A 42 -15.59 -1.24 10.82
C SER A 42 -15.11 -2.39 9.92
N GLY A 43 -13.96 -3.02 10.22
CA GLY A 43 -13.45 -4.16 9.43
C GLY A 43 -12.29 -3.81 8.49
N LYS A 44 -11.77 -2.56 8.47
CA LYS A 44 -10.67 -2.13 7.58
C LYS A 44 -9.42 -2.99 7.69
N THR A 45 -8.95 -3.26 8.91
CA THR A 45 -7.76 -4.08 9.16
C THR A 45 -8.02 -5.54 8.73
N SER A 46 -9.20 -6.10 9.03
CA SER A 46 -9.57 -7.44 8.57
C SER A 46 -9.62 -7.53 7.04
N PHE A 47 -10.18 -6.49 6.39
CA PHE A 47 -10.16 -6.38 4.93
C PHE A 47 -8.73 -6.36 4.39
N LEU A 48 -7.84 -5.51 4.97
CA LEU A 48 -6.45 -5.40 4.51
C LEU A 48 -5.66 -6.70 4.73
N ASN A 49 -5.89 -7.40 5.86
CA ASN A 49 -5.26 -8.69 6.16
C ASN A 49 -5.69 -9.76 5.16
N VAL A 50 -6.98 -9.83 4.83
CA VAL A 50 -7.49 -10.75 3.79
C VAL A 50 -6.94 -10.36 2.41
N ALA A 51 -6.98 -9.07 2.05
CA ALA A 51 -6.42 -8.56 0.79
C ALA A 51 -4.92 -8.88 0.66
N GLY A 52 -4.22 -8.84 1.79
CA GLY A 52 -2.80 -9.14 1.91
C GLY A 52 -2.45 -10.62 2.01
N LEU A 53 -3.42 -11.52 1.97
CA LEU A 53 -3.21 -12.96 2.18
C LEU A 53 -2.51 -13.27 3.53
N LEU A 54 -2.67 -12.39 4.52
CA LEU A 54 -2.21 -12.61 5.90
C LEU A 54 -3.20 -13.42 6.70
N GLU A 55 -4.49 -13.34 6.34
CA GLU A 55 -5.57 -14.09 6.92
C GLU A 55 -6.47 -14.70 5.85
N ASP A 56 -7.11 -15.83 6.19
CA ASP A 56 -8.14 -16.44 5.36
C ASP A 56 -9.47 -15.70 5.49
N PHE A 57 -10.29 -15.78 4.46
CA PHE A 57 -11.70 -15.43 4.52
C PHE A 57 -12.56 -16.69 4.82
N THR A 58 -13.76 -16.47 5.34
CA THR A 58 -14.65 -17.57 5.75
C THR A 58 -15.45 -18.12 4.57
N ASP A 59 -15.95 -17.22 3.70
CA ASP A 59 -16.71 -17.59 2.50
C ASP A 59 -16.62 -16.47 1.45
N GLY A 60 -17.05 -16.78 0.23
CA GLY A 60 -17.03 -15.89 -0.92
C GLY A 60 -15.93 -16.22 -1.91
N GLU A 61 -15.59 -15.23 -2.72
CA GLU A 61 -14.55 -15.32 -3.75
C GLU A 61 -13.54 -14.18 -3.64
N TYR A 62 -12.27 -14.51 -3.83
CA TYR A 62 -11.19 -13.54 -3.96
C TYR A 62 -10.28 -13.90 -5.13
N LEU A 63 -10.19 -12.99 -6.10
CA LEU A 63 -9.27 -13.07 -7.23
C LEU A 63 -8.17 -12.03 -7.08
N LEU A 64 -6.91 -12.46 -7.10
CA LEU A 64 -5.73 -11.59 -7.13
C LEU A 64 -5.01 -11.78 -8.46
N ASP A 65 -4.87 -10.70 -9.24
CA ASP A 65 -4.27 -10.72 -10.57
C ASP A 65 -4.94 -11.76 -11.50
N GLY A 66 -6.27 -11.92 -11.37
CA GLY A 66 -7.10 -12.85 -12.12
C GLY A 66 -7.10 -14.30 -11.63
N ALA A 67 -6.24 -14.66 -10.67
CA ALA A 67 -6.17 -16.01 -10.10
C ALA A 67 -6.95 -16.10 -8.78
N SER A 68 -7.72 -17.20 -8.59
CA SER A 68 -8.40 -17.46 -7.33
C SER A 68 -7.40 -17.77 -6.23
N VAL A 69 -7.62 -17.18 -5.05
CA VAL A 69 -6.83 -17.47 -3.85
C VAL A 69 -7.55 -18.43 -2.89
N LYS A 70 -8.77 -18.86 -3.22
CA LYS A 70 -9.55 -19.80 -2.42
C LYS A 70 -8.88 -21.17 -2.41
N GLY A 71 -8.66 -21.74 -1.20
CA GLY A 71 -8.08 -23.07 -1.06
C GLY A 71 -6.56 -23.16 -1.22
N LEU A 72 -5.86 -22.03 -1.33
CA LEU A 72 -4.40 -22.03 -1.30
C LEU A 72 -3.88 -22.44 0.08
N ASP A 73 -2.86 -23.28 0.12
CA ASP A 73 -2.12 -23.58 1.35
C ASP A 73 -1.23 -22.41 1.79
N ASP A 74 -0.64 -22.49 2.99
CA ASP A 74 0.19 -21.44 3.56
C ASP A 74 1.44 -21.12 2.71
N ASN A 75 2.03 -22.12 2.09
CA ASN A 75 3.20 -21.95 1.23
C ASN A 75 2.83 -21.23 -0.07
N GLN A 76 1.72 -21.62 -0.68
CA GLN A 76 1.18 -20.99 -1.89
C GLN A 76 0.80 -19.53 -1.61
N ARG A 77 0.12 -19.25 -0.49
CA ARG A 77 -0.21 -17.87 -0.06
C ARG A 77 1.04 -17.04 0.18
N SER A 78 2.02 -17.58 0.90
CA SER A 78 3.27 -16.89 1.19
C SER A 78 4.05 -16.56 -0.08
N ARG A 79 4.09 -17.49 -1.04
CA ARG A 79 4.72 -17.28 -2.34
C ARG A 79 3.99 -16.20 -3.14
N LEU A 80 2.65 -16.29 -3.26
CA LEU A 80 1.84 -15.33 -3.99
C LEU A 80 1.95 -13.92 -3.38
N ARG A 81 1.90 -13.84 -2.04
CA ARG A 81 2.11 -12.60 -1.29
C ARG A 81 3.46 -11.98 -1.60
N ASN A 82 4.54 -12.76 -1.51
CA ASN A 82 5.88 -12.26 -1.79
C ASN A 82 6.04 -11.81 -3.25
N GLU A 83 5.44 -12.51 -4.22
CA GLU A 83 5.55 -12.20 -5.65
C GLU A 83 4.73 -10.99 -6.08
N LYS A 84 3.50 -10.83 -5.55
CA LYS A 84 2.51 -9.87 -6.06
C LYS A 84 2.30 -8.64 -5.17
N LEU A 85 2.56 -8.75 -3.87
CA LEU A 85 2.18 -7.76 -2.89
C LEU A 85 3.41 -7.07 -2.28
N GLY A 86 3.26 -5.78 -1.99
CA GLY A 86 4.15 -5.02 -1.12
C GLY A 86 3.35 -4.44 0.05
N PHE A 87 3.94 -4.43 1.25
CA PHE A 87 3.28 -3.95 2.45
C PHE A 87 3.97 -2.73 3.02
N ILE A 88 3.15 -1.73 3.38
CA ILE A 88 3.55 -0.52 4.07
C ILE A 88 2.70 -0.42 5.33
N PHE A 89 3.33 -0.41 6.50
CA PHE A 89 2.67 -0.40 7.80
C PHE A 89 2.83 0.95 8.50
N GLN A 90 1.89 1.29 9.35
CA GLN A 90 1.93 2.49 10.20
C GLN A 90 3.18 2.55 11.08
N GLY A 91 3.58 1.42 11.67
CA GLY A 91 4.73 1.29 12.55
C GLY A 91 6.08 1.10 11.84
N PHE A 92 6.16 1.34 10.51
CA PHE A 92 7.32 1.12 9.64
C PHE A 92 7.80 -0.33 9.58
N ASN A 93 7.79 -1.06 10.68
CA ASN A 93 8.22 -2.46 10.84
C ASN A 93 9.62 -2.71 10.24
N LEU A 94 10.54 -1.76 10.45
CA LEU A 94 11.94 -1.94 10.12
C LEU A 94 12.62 -2.79 11.20
N ILE A 95 13.59 -3.59 10.77
CA ILE A 95 14.43 -4.38 11.68
C ILE A 95 15.51 -3.46 12.23
N PRO A 96 15.53 -3.16 13.55
CA PRO A 96 16.42 -2.12 14.10
C PRO A 96 17.91 -2.43 13.93
N ASP A 97 18.29 -3.70 13.99
CA ASP A 97 19.66 -4.18 13.91
C ASP A 97 20.18 -4.32 12.47
N LEU A 98 19.37 -4.03 11.48
CA LEU A 98 19.74 -4.02 10.08
C LEU A 98 19.84 -2.59 9.55
N ASN A 99 20.85 -2.30 8.73
CA ASN A 99 20.94 -1.06 7.99
C ASN A 99 19.83 -0.95 6.93
N LEU A 100 19.72 0.18 6.23
CA LEU A 100 18.65 0.40 5.26
C LEU A 100 18.75 -0.56 4.07
N PHE A 101 19.96 -0.82 3.58
CA PHE A 101 20.19 -1.78 2.49
C PHE A 101 19.66 -3.16 2.88
N ASP A 102 20.05 -3.66 4.05
CA ASP A 102 19.66 -4.99 4.52
C ASP A 102 18.16 -5.08 4.84
N ASN A 103 17.53 -4.01 5.36
CA ASN A 103 16.08 -3.95 5.55
C ASN A 103 15.31 -4.12 4.23
N VAL A 104 15.79 -3.48 3.15
CA VAL A 104 15.18 -3.59 1.82
C VAL A 104 15.50 -4.94 1.16
N ASP A 105 16.64 -5.57 1.48
CA ASP A 105 17.03 -6.90 0.97
C ASP A 105 16.17 -8.05 1.51
N VAL A 106 15.60 -7.91 2.73
CA VAL A 106 14.85 -8.99 3.38
C VAL A 106 13.83 -9.68 2.45
N PRO A 107 12.86 -8.98 1.83
CA PRO A 107 11.88 -9.64 0.97
C PRO A 107 12.49 -10.23 -0.32
N LEU A 108 13.60 -9.67 -0.79
CA LEU A 108 14.26 -10.13 -2.02
C LEU A 108 14.99 -11.47 -1.84
N ARG A 109 15.49 -11.75 -0.62
CA ARG A 109 16.11 -13.04 -0.28
C ARG A 109 15.16 -14.21 -0.48
N TYR A 110 13.87 -14.00 -0.18
CA TYR A 110 12.82 -15.02 -0.35
C TYR A 110 12.37 -15.22 -1.80
N ARG A 111 12.76 -14.31 -2.71
CA ARG A 111 12.42 -14.40 -4.15
C ARG A 111 13.43 -15.17 -4.99
N GLY A 112 14.55 -15.60 -4.39
CA GLY A 112 15.58 -16.34 -5.09
C GLY A 112 16.44 -15.52 -6.05
N TYR A 113 16.39 -14.18 -5.96
CA TYR A 113 17.26 -13.33 -6.79
C TYR A 113 18.73 -13.48 -6.42
N GLY A 114 19.60 -13.44 -7.44
CA GLY A 114 21.05 -13.42 -7.26
C GLY A 114 21.54 -12.15 -6.56
N LYS A 115 22.74 -12.20 -5.94
CA LYS A 115 23.30 -11.06 -5.18
C LYS A 115 23.38 -9.76 -5.98
N ALA A 116 23.79 -9.84 -7.25
CA ALA A 116 23.94 -8.68 -8.13
C ALA A 116 22.57 -8.03 -8.42
N GLU A 117 21.58 -8.83 -8.78
CA GLU A 117 20.21 -8.36 -9.04
C GLU A 117 19.56 -7.76 -7.79
N ARG A 118 19.73 -8.40 -6.61
CA ARG A 118 19.23 -7.83 -5.37
C ARG A 118 19.84 -6.46 -5.08
N LYS A 119 21.16 -6.34 -5.27
CA LYS A 119 21.85 -5.05 -5.05
C LYS A 119 21.27 -3.95 -5.94
N GLU A 120 21.12 -4.20 -7.25
CA GLU A 120 20.53 -3.25 -8.20
C GLU A 120 19.12 -2.82 -7.76
N ARG A 121 18.25 -3.80 -7.47
CA ARG A 121 16.86 -3.53 -7.02
C ARG A 121 16.79 -2.71 -5.73
N ILE A 122 17.70 -2.96 -4.77
CA ILE A 122 17.76 -2.22 -3.51
C ILE A 122 18.20 -0.79 -3.76
N GLU A 123 19.27 -0.60 -4.56
CA GLU A 123 19.80 0.73 -4.90
C GLU A 123 18.73 1.56 -5.63
N ASP A 124 18.02 0.97 -6.58
CA ASP A 124 16.92 1.61 -7.30
C ASP A 124 15.76 1.97 -6.36
N ALA A 125 15.34 1.06 -5.49
CA ALA A 125 14.26 1.32 -4.54
C ALA A 125 14.62 2.44 -3.56
N LEU A 126 15.84 2.45 -3.02
CA LEU A 126 16.32 3.51 -2.13
C LEU A 126 16.47 4.85 -2.87
N ALA A 127 16.88 4.83 -4.14
CA ALA A 127 16.93 6.04 -4.97
C ALA A 127 15.53 6.62 -5.23
N GLN A 128 14.53 5.77 -5.51
CA GLN A 128 13.14 6.20 -5.73
C GLN A 128 12.54 6.95 -4.53
N VAL A 129 12.97 6.60 -3.32
CA VAL A 129 12.49 7.26 -2.08
C VAL A 129 13.44 8.36 -1.58
N GLY A 130 14.50 8.69 -2.33
CA GLY A 130 15.45 9.76 -2.00
C GLY A 130 16.44 9.41 -0.89
N LEU A 131 16.76 8.12 -0.69
CA LEU A 131 17.64 7.64 0.38
C LEU A 131 18.87 6.87 -0.14
N ALA A 132 19.24 7.02 -1.42
CA ALA A 132 20.38 6.33 -2.04
C ALA A 132 21.71 6.53 -1.27
N SER A 133 21.96 7.74 -0.76
CA SER A 133 23.19 8.06 -0.01
C SER A 133 23.22 7.52 1.42
N ARG A 134 22.09 6.98 1.93
CA ARG A 134 21.94 6.55 3.33
C ARG A 134 21.85 5.04 3.52
N GLN A 135 22.26 4.25 2.52
CA GLN A 135 22.14 2.78 2.52
C GLN A 135 22.71 2.09 3.77
N LYS A 136 23.80 2.66 4.33
CA LYS A 136 24.50 2.10 5.49
C LYS A 136 23.97 2.60 6.85
N HIS A 137 23.02 3.55 6.86
CA HIS A 137 22.42 4.04 8.10
C HIS A 137 21.47 2.98 8.68
N TYR A 138 21.23 3.11 9.99
CA TYR A 138 20.28 2.28 10.72
C TYR A 138 18.96 3.03 10.97
N PRO A 139 17.84 2.34 11.21
CA PRO A 139 16.56 3.00 11.46
C PRO A 139 16.60 4.07 12.56
N ALA A 140 17.34 3.84 13.64
CA ALA A 140 17.48 4.79 14.76
C ALA A 140 18.13 6.13 14.37
N GLU A 141 18.83 6.21 13.24
CA GLU A 141 19.48 7.42 12.74
C GLU A 141 18.58 8.25 11.83
N LEU A 142 17.30 7.84 11.65
CA LEU A 142 16.36 8.43 10.71
C LEU A 142 15.17 9.08 11.41
N SER A 143 14.65 10.16 10.81
CA SER A 143 13.32 10.68 11.17
C SER A 143 12.22 9.69 10.83
N GLY A 144 11.04 9.80 11.46
CA GLY A 144 9.88 8.95 11.16
C GLY A 144 9.50 8.94 9.67
N GLY A 145 9.50 10.10 9.03
CA GLY A 145 9.25 10.19 7.58
C GLY A 145 10.30 9.49 6.72
N GLN A 146 11.57 9.50 7.14
CA GLN A 146 12.63 8.75 6.46
C GLN A 146 12.49 7.24 6.69
N GLN A 147 12.13 6.81 7.90
CA GLN A 147 11.83 5.40 8.20
C GLN A 147 10.66 4.89 7.34
N GLN A 148 9.60 5.69 7.19
CA GLN A 148 8.48 5.34 6.33
C GLN A 148 8.90 5.23 4.85
N ARG A 149 9.77 6.12 4.37
CA ARG A 149 10.34 6.01 3.01
C ARG A 149 11.14 4.72 2.82
N VAL A 150 11.89 4.25 3.83
CA VAL A 150 12.58 2.95 3.78
C VAL A 150 11.57 1.79 3.73
N ALA A 151 10.49 1.85 4.53
CA ALA A 151 9.43 0.84 4.47
C ALA A 151 8.76 0.78 3.08
N ILE A 152 8.57 1.95 2.44
CA ILE A 152 8.09 2.03 1.05
C ILE A 152 9.12 1.42 0.08
N ALA A 153 10.41 1.75 0.20
CA ALA A 153 11.46 1.16 -0.63
C ALA A 153 11.49 -0.36 -0.50
N ARG A 154 11.40 -0.89 0.72
CA ARG A 154 11.31 -2.33 0.99
C ARG A 154 10.11 -2.97 0.29
N ALA A 155 8.95 -2.32 0.31
CA ALA A 155 7.75 -2.80 -0.37
C ALA A 155 7.91 -2.80 -1.90
N LEU A 156 8.61 -1.79 -2.46
CA LEU A 156 8.81 -1.61 -3.90
C LEU A 156 9.89 -2.51 -4.51
N ALA A 157 10.93 -2.86 -3.74
CA ALA A 157 12.14 -3.54 -4.25
C ALA A 157 11.84 -4.84 -5.01
N GLY A 158 10.76 -5.52 -4.63
CA GLY A 158 10.26 -6.70 -5.34
C GLY A 158 9.42 -6.40 -6.57
N SER A 159 9.21 -5.15 -6.98
CA SER A 159 8.31 -4.77 -8.08
C SER A 159 6.91 -5.37 -7.93
N PRO A 160 6.20 -5.12 -6.81
CA PRO A 160 4.89 -5.68 -6.56
C PRO A 160 3.86 -5.13 -7.55
N LYS A 161 2.82 -5.90 -7.84
CA LYS A 161 1.68 -5.45 -8.64
C LYS A 161 0.68 -4.62 -7.83
N LEU A 162 0.63 -4.85 -6.51
CA LEU A 162 -0.25 -4.16 -5.58
C LEU A 162 0.50 -3.79 -4.30
N LEU A 163 0.48 -2.52 -3.95
CA LEU A 163 0.90 -2.02 -2.64
C LEU A 163 -0.31 -1.94 -1.71
N LEU A 164 -0.18 -2.56 -0.55
CA LEU A 164 -1.13 -2.49 0.55
C LEU A 164 -0.54 -1.59 1.63
N ALA A 165 -1.20 -0.48 1.95
CA ALA A 165 -0.73 0.47 2.92
C ALA A 165 -1.74 0.59 4.08
N ASP A 166 -1.30 0.25 5.29
CA ASP A 166 -2.08 0.37 6.51
C ASP A 166 -1.66 1.63 7.26
N GLU A 167 -2.49 2.66 7.17
CA GLU A 167 -2.27 3.96 7.80
C GLU A 167 -0.82 4.50 7.65
N PRO A 168 -0.30 4.59 6.42
CA PRO A 168 1.13 4.83 6.17
C PRO A 168 1.65 6.18 6.68
N THR A 169 0.76 7.05 7.13
CA THR A 169 1.05 8.40 7.63
C THR A 169 0.67 8.60 9.09
N GLY A 170 0.07 7.60 9.74
CA GLY A 170 -0.54 7.73 11.06
C GLY A 170 0.44 8.08 12.20
N ASN A 171 1.75 7.81 12.04
CA ASN A 171 2.79 8.14 13.02
C ASN A 171 3.65 9.34 12.60
N LEU A 172 3.20 10.13 11.62
CA LEU A 172 3.97 11.24 11.05
C LEU A 172 3.30 12.58 11.34
N ASP A 173 4.11 13.63 11.43
CA ASP A 173 3.58 14.99 11.40
C ASP A 173 3.00 15.33 10.02
N THR A 174 2.23 16.41 9.95
CA THR A 174 1.51 16.83 8.73
C THR A 174 2.43 17.04 7.53
N GLN A 175 3.63 17.58 7.73
CA GLN A 175 4.57 17.84 6.64
C GLN A 175 5.16 16.54 6.11
N MET A 176 5.58 15.64 7.00
CA MET A 176 6.09 14.32 6.62
C MET A 176 4.99 13.47 5.96
N ALA A 177 3.76 13.51 6.48
CA ALA A 177 2.60 12.82 5.91
C ALA A 177 2.34 13.25 4.45
N ARG A 178 2.37 14.57 4.18
CA ARG A 178 2.23 15.08 2.81
C ARG A 178 3.33 14.56 1.87
N GLY A 179 4.59 14.57 2.33
CA GLY A 179 5.71 14.05 1.53
C GLY A 179 5.64 12.55 1.26
N VAL A 180 5.06 11.76 2.18
CA VAL A 180 4.79 10.33 1.96
C VAL A 180 3.65 10.14 0.94
N MET A 181 2.59 10.93 1.02
CA MET A 181 1.49 10.86 0.03
C MET A 181 1.95 11.25 -1.36
N GLU A 182 2.73 12.32 -1.52
CA GLU A 182 3.34 12.72 -2.81
C GLU A 182 4.18 11.58 -3.40
N LEU A 183 4.94 10.88 -2.57
CA LEU A 183 5.71 9.72 -3.00
C LEU A 183 4.81 8.58 -3.47
N LEU A 184 3.73 8.25 -2.75
CA LEU A 184 2.77 7.21 -3.14
C LEU A 184 2.06 7.57 -4.45
N GLU A 185 1.66 8.83 -4.63
CA GLU A 185 1.08 9.32 -5.88
C GLU A 185 2.06 9.20 -7.07
N ALA A 186 3.33 9.55 -6.86
CA ALA A 186 4.36 9.40 -7.88
C ALA A 186 4.63 7.92 -8.24
N ILE A 187 4.54 7.01 -7.28
CA ILE A 187 4.63 5.56 -7.49
C ILE A 187 3.42 5.06 -8.28
N ASN A 188 2.21 5.49 -7.90
CA ASN A 188 0.98 5.13 -8.62
C ASN A 188 0.99 5.64 -10.06
N ALA A 189 1.45 6.88 -10.30
CA ALA A 189 1.57 7.47 -11.65
C ALA A 189 2.49 6.66 -12.58
N LYS A 190 3.40 5.86 -12.03
CA LYS A 190 4.23 4.90 -12.78
C LYS A 190 3.52 3.56 -13.06
N GLY A 191 2.25 3.41 -12.67
CA GLY A 191 1.41 2.25 -12.93
C GLY A 191 1.28 1.23 -11.79
N THR A 192 1.89 1.46 -10.63
CA THR A 192 1.72 0.58 -9.47
C THR A 192 0.32 0.75 -8.88
N THR A 193 -0.41 -0.34 -8.66
CA THR A 193 -1.71 -0.31 -7.98
C THR A 193 -1.50 -0.07 -6.49
N ILE A 194 -2.30 0.81 -5.87
CA ILE A 194 -2.21 1.11 -4.44
C ILE A 194 -3.59 0.97 -3.79
N LEU A 195 -3.63 0.24 -2.68
CA LEU A 195 -4.77 0.15 -1.79
C LEU A 195 -4.32 0.62 -0.39
N MET A 196 -4.85 1.75 0.06
CA MET A 196 -4.45 2.40 1.30
C MET A 196 -5.62 2.49 2.27
N VAL A 197 -5.44 1.99 3.48
CA VAL A 197 -6.35 2.27 4.60
C VAL A 197 -5.90 3.55 5.30
N THR A 198 -6.82 4.44 5.56
CA THR A 198 -6.56 5.66 6.34
C THR A 198 -7.82 6.13 7.06
N HIS A 199 -7.64 6.74 8.21
CA HIS A 199 -8.71 7.45 8.93
C HIS A 199 -8.68 8.97 8.67
N ASP A 200 -7.65 9.46 7.95
CA ASP A 200 -7.51 10.88 7.60
C ASP A 200 -8.30 11.19 6.32
N PRO A 201 -9.38 12.00 6.39
CA PRO A 201 -10.20 12.34 5.25
C PRO A 201 -9.48 13.23 4.22
N GLU A 202 -8.52 14.07 4.65
CA GLU A 202 -7.76 14.93 3.74
C GLU A 202 -6.84 14.08 2.85
N LEU A 203 -6.24 13.04 3.41
CA LEU A 203 -5.40 12.12 2.66
C LEU A 203 -6.22 11.15 1.81
N ALA A 204 -7.39 10.73 2.31
CA ALA A 204 -8.27 9.81 1.58
C ALA A 204 -8.74 10.38 0.24
N VAL A 205 -9.01 11.69 0.17
CA VAL A 205 -9.47 12.34 -1.07
C VAL A 205 -8.37 12.55 -2.12
N ARG A 206 -7.12 12.29 -1.79
CA ARG A 206 -6.00 12.37 -2.75
C ARG A 206 -5.94 11.18 -3.72
N ALA A 207 -6.52 10.03 -3.33
CA ALA A 207 -6.65 8.86 -4.20
C ALA A 207 -7.70 9.08 -5.31
N GLN A 208 -7.63 8.25 -6.35
CA GLN A 208 -8.58 8.29 -7.46
C GLN A 208 -9.99 7.87 -7.04
N ARG A 209 -10.09 7.01 -6.02
CA ARG A 209 -11.34 6.51 -5.48
C ARG A 209 -11.21 6.29 -3.97
N ASN A 210 -12.25 6.71 -3.24
CA ASN A 210 -12.41 6.39 -1.82
C ASN A 210 -13.56 5.39 -1.65
N VAL A 211 -13.29 4.35 -0.86
CA VAL A 211 -14.26 3.31 -0.46
C VAL A 211 -14.50 3.45 1.03
N HIS A 212 -15.76 3.53 1.43
CA HIS A 212 -16.10 3.63 2.85
C HIS A 212 -16.62 2.29 3.37
N ILE A 213 -16.06 1.82 4.50
CA ILE A 213 -16.47 0.57 5.15
C ILE A 213 -17.20 0.90 6.45
N ILE A 214 -18.42 0.37 6.60
CA ILE A 214 -19.21 0.41 7.83
C ILE A 214 -19.66 -1.02 8.14
N ASP A 215 -19.48 -1.47 9.38
CA ASP A 215 -19.94 -2.79 9.87
C ASP A 215 -19.59 -3.96 8.96
N GLY A 216 -18.40 -3.93 8.40
CA GLY A 216 -17.87 -4.98 7.53
C GLY A 216 -18.42 -4.98 6.10
N GLN A 217 -19.12 -3.93 5.68
CA GLN A 217 -19.68 -3.77 4.34
C GLN A 217 -19.15 -2.51 3.66
N VAL A 218 -19.09 -2.53 2.33
CA VAL A 218 -18.84 -1.31 1.53
C VAL A 218 -20.13 -0.51 1.47
N SER A 219 -20.11 0.72 2.02
CA SER A 219 -21.31 1.55 2.11
C SER A 219 -21.42 2.56 0.97
N ASP A 220 -20.30 3.14 0.51
CA ASP A 220 -20.28 4.13 -0.56
C ASP A 220 -19.01 4.04 -1.41
N LEU A 221 -19.18 4.25 -2.72
CA LEU A 221 -18.08 4.36 -3.70
C LEU A 221 -18.07 5.80 -4.23
N VAL A 222 -17.27 6.67 -3.63
CA VAL A 222 -17.06 8.02 -4.17
C VAL A 222 -15.98 7.96 -5.24
N ARG A 223 -16.38 8.04 -6.53
CA ARG A 223 -15.45 8.18 -7.65
C ARG A 223 -15.09 9.64 -7.84
N ARG A 224 -13.80 9.99 -7.80
CA ARG A 224 -13.32 11.25 -8.34
C ARG A 224 -13.15 11.10 -9.86
N THR A 225 -13.76 12.00 -10.61
CA THR A 225 -13.37 12.24 -12.01
C THR A 225 -11.96 12.87 -11.96
N PRO A 226 -10.98 12.38 -12.74
CA PRO A 226 -9.69 13.03 -12.81
C PRO A 226 -9.87 14.48 -13.24
N SER A 227 -9.53 15.44 -12.39
CA SER A 227 -9.43 16.84 -12.81
C SER A 227 -8.28 16.91 -13.81
N LEU A 228 -8.60 17.17 -15.07
CA LEU A 228 -7.61 17.54 -16.07
C LEU A 228 -6.86 18.76 -15.52
N VAL A 229 -5.62 18.55 -15.12
CA VAL A 229 -4.70 19.65 -14.79
C VAL A 229 -4.53 20.42 -16.10
N SER A 230 -5.16 21.59 -16.19
CA SER A 230 -4.95 22.51 -17.31
C SER A 230 -3.48 22.89 -17.36
N PRO A 231 -2.83 22.82 -18.51
CA PRO A 231 -1.44 23.25 -18.62
C PRO A 231 -1.36 24.74 -18.26
N VAL A 232 -0.47 25.05 -17.32
CA VAL A 232 -0.12 26.44 -16.97
C VAL A 232 0.45 27.08 -18.21
N ASN A 233 -0.31 28.02 -18.80
CA ASN A 233 0.07 28.81 -19.95
C ASN A 233 1.09 29.85 -19.48
N THR A 234 2.38 29.57 -19.61
CA THR A 234 3.45 30.56 -19.45
C THR A 234 3.55 31.37 -20.74
N SER A 235 2.67 32.35 -20.91
CA SER A 235 2.88 33.43 -21.87
C SER A 235 3.86 34.43 -21.25
N HIS A 236 5.11 34.40 -21.71
CA HIS A 236 6.05 35.48 -21.53
C HIS A 236 5.59 36.66 -22.38
N ASP A 237 4.99 37.68 -21.75
CA ASP A 237 4.89 39.00 -22.29
C ASP A 237 6.24 39.70 -22.11
N VAL A 238 7.02 39.74 -23.19
CA VAL A 238 8.13 40.67 -23.34
C VAL A 238 7.54 41.96 -23.90
N ALA A 239 7.22 42.91 -23.03
CA ALA A 239 6.91 44.25 -23.44
C ALA A 239 8.23 45.06 -23.57
N GLN A 240 8.57 45.41 -24.79
CA GLN A 240 9.51 46.49 -25.12
C GLN A 240 8.97 47.79 -24.58
N ALA A 241 9.82 48.56 -23.91
CA ALA A 241 9.65 49.99 -23.71
C ALA A 241 10.91 50.70 -24.20
N ALA A 242 10.66 51.60 -25.10
CA ALA A 242 11.57 52.56 -25.69
C ALA A 242 12.15 53.58 -24.69
#